data_f880683dd119a6fbd0b40aa4afe25233
#
_entry.id   f880683dd119a6fbd0b40aa4afe25233
#
_cell.length_a   1.000
_cell.length_b   1.000
_cell.length_c   1.000
_cell.angle_alpha   90.00
_cell.angle_beta   90.00
_cell.angle_gamma   90.00
#
_symmetry.space_group_name_H-M   'P 1'
#
loop_
_entity.id
_entity.type
_entity.pdbx_description
1 polymer ?
#
loop_
_entity_poly.entity_id
_entity_poly.type
_entity_poly.pdbx_seq_one_letter_code
_entity_poly.pdbx_strand_id
1 'polypeptide(L)'
;MSAAVEIQHVHILGAGRMGQGIALAFAYAGLRVTLIDFKERDPAARSAFAAAARGEIVRQLQTQVVFGRITEAQAAETMARIVIVDRERAREGLAEGEIVFEAVPEVMEAKQTAFAWLGEHAGADVLFASTTSTFLVTELQQVVVHPGRLLNAHWLNPAHLMPLVEVSRSDATAKETVERVVALLRRVGKVPVVCAPSAGYIVPRIQALAMNEAARMVEEGVASAEDIDTAIRTGFGLRFSVLGLLEFIDWGGCDILYYASHYLARAIDPRFLPAAIVSDNMREGRDGLRNARGFYDYADVDVPAYLHKRLGEFSRLLDSRGLAPVFNAVSVSVSVSASSVPNQTTLAVSKADYGPR
;
A
#
# COMPACT_ATOMS: atom_id res chain seq x y z
N MET A 1 -18.24 25.76 12.18
CA MET A 1 -17.81 24.35 12.10
C MET A 1 -16.98 24.09 13.35
N SER A 2 -17.47 23.29 14.29
CA SER A 2 -16.68 22.87 15.46
C SER A 2 -15.45 22.12 14.96
N ALA A 3 -14.25 22.48 15.40
CA ALA A 3 -13.04 21.72 15.12
C ALA A 3 -13.28 20.29 15.62
N ALA A 4 -13.21 19.30 14.73
CA ALA A 4 -13.35 17.91 15.11
C ALA A 4 -12.29 17.62 16.18
N VAL A 5 -12.71 17.10 17.32
CA VAL A 5 -11.79 16.76 18.42
C VAL A 5 -10.77 15.75 17.87
N GLU A 6 -9.51 16.12 17.98
CA GLU A 6 -8.40 15.33 17.46
C GLU A 6 -8.19 14.08 18.29
N ILE A 7 -8.20 12.90 17.68
CA ILE A 7 -8.03 11.61 18.35
C ILE A 7 -6.61 11.54 18.96
N GLN A 8 -6.53 11.37 20.29
CA GLN A 8 -5.27 11.28 21.03
C GLN A 8 -5.02 9.91 21.65
N HIS A 9 -6.07 9.09 21.72
CA HIS A 9 -6.03 7.77 22.32
C HIS A 9 -6.65 6.74 21.38
N VAL A 10 -5.91 5.69 21.08
CA VAL A 10 -6.34 4.59 20.19
C VAL A 10 -6.46 3.31 20.99
N HIS A 11 -7.59 2.65 20.86
CA HIS A 11 -7.80 1.30 21.39
C HIS A 11 -7.61 0.27 20.27
N ILE A 12 -6.96 -0.86 20.58
CA ILE A 12 -6.76 -1.96 19.63
C ILE A 12 -7.26 -3.22 20.27
N LEU A 13 -8.31 -3.78 19.71
CA LEU A 13 -8.97 -5.00 20.19
C LEU A 13 -8.37 -6.22 19.49
N GLY A 14 -7.54 -6.96 20.19
CA GLY A 14 -6.77 -8.09 19.67
C GLY A 14 -5.27 -7.81 19.70
N ALA A 15 -4.57 -8.39 20.68
CA ALA A 15 -3.13 -8.18 20.89
C ALA A 15 -2.26 -9.20 20.14
N GLY A 16 -2.73 -9.67 18.97
CA GLY A 16 -1.98 -10.50 18.03
C GLY A 16 -0.94 -9.70 17.23
N ARG A 17 -0.30 -10.35 16.25
CA ARG A 17 0.74 -9.75 15.39
C ARG A 17 0.31 -8.41 14.77
N MET A 18 -0.90 -8.36 14.17
CA MET A 18 -1.40 -7.12 13.56
C MET A 18 -1.67 -6.05 14.60
N GLY A 19 -2.37 -6.40 15.69
CA GLY A 19 -2.66 -5.44 16.76
C GLY A 19 -1.40 -4.86 17.39
N GLN A 20 -0.36 -5.66 17.63
CA GLN A 20 0.94 -5.17 18.12
C GLN A 20 1.63 -4.21 17.12
N GLY A 21 1.62 -4.56 15.83
CA GLY A 21 2.19 -3.70 14.79
C GLY A 21 1.44 -2.38 14.62
N ILE A 22 0.12 -2.39 14.73
CA ILE A 22 -0.72 -1.18 14.70
C ILE A 22 -0.52 -0.34 15.96
N ALA A 23 -0.44 -0.99 17.14
CA ALA A 23 -0.13 -0.32 18.41
C ALA A 23 1.21 0.42 18.33
N LEU A 24 2.22 -0.25 17.79
CA LEU A 24 3.53 0.35 17.58
C LEU A 24 3.46 1.55 16.63
N ALA A 25 2.71 1.46 15.52
CA ALA A 25 2.58 2.56 14.57
C ALA A 25 1.99 3.83 15.21
N PHE A 26 0.92 3.69 15.99
CA PHE A 26 0.31 4.83 16.68
C PHE A 26 1.17 5.38 17.81
N ALA A 27 1.77 4.51 18.63
CA ALA A 27 2.63 4.93 19.73
C ALA A 27 3.93 5.62 19.25
N TYR A 28 4.49 5.13 18.15
CA TYR A 28 5.64 5.73 17.47
C TYR A 28 5.33 7.15 16.98
N ALA A 29 4.12 7.40 16.55
CA ALA A 29 3.63 8.72 16.16
C ALA A 29 3.18 9.60 17.34
N GLY A 30 3.37 9.16 18.58
CA GLY A 30 3.13 9.95 19.79
C GLY A 30 1.76 9.78 20.45
N LEU A 31 0.89 8.89 19.94
CA LEU A 31 -0.43 8.67 20.52
C LEU A 31 -0.38 7.69 21.72
N ARG A 32 -1.33 7.83 22.65
CA ARG A 32 -1.59 6.81 23.66
C ARG A 32 -2.30 5.63 23.03
N VAL A 33 -1.93 4.42 23.43
CA VAL A 33 -2.48 3.18 22.89
C VAL A 33 -2.85 2.23 24.02
N THR A 34 -4.10 1.75 23.99
CA THR A 34 -4.54 0.62 24.80
C THR A 34 -4.66 -0.60 23.89
N LEU A 35 -3.75 -1.56 24.08
CA LEU A 35 -3.75 -2.84 23.37
C LEU A 35 -4.49 -3.88 24.23
N ILE A 36 -5.61 -4.40 23.73
CA ILE A 36 -6.54 -5.22 24.47
C ILE A 36 -6.37 -6.69 24.10
N ASP A 37 -5.94 -7.52 25.07
CA ASP A 37 -6.05 -8.99 24.94
C ASP A 37 -7.51 -9.40 25.13
N PHE A 38 -8.18 -9.64 24.01
CA PHE A 38 -9.61 -9.96 24.00
C PHE A 38 -9.91 -11.41 24.35
N LYS A 39 -8.93 -12.29 24.23
CA LYS A 39 -9.10 -13.72 24.53
C LYS A 39 -9.18 -13.93 26.05
N GLU A 40 -10.15 -14.75 26.50
CA GLU A 40 -10.20 -15.17 27.90
C GLU A 40 -8.98 -16.02 28.24
N ARG A 41 -8.33 -15.67 29.36
CA ARG A 41 -7.19 -16.36 29.92
C ARG A 41 -7.24 -16.41 31.41
N ASP A 42 -6.71 -17.47 32.02
CA ASP A 42 -6.42 -17.45 33.45
C ASP A 42 -5.35 -16.38 33.78
N PRO A 43 -5.20 -15.98 35.05
CA PRO A 43 -4.28 -14.89 35.41
C PRO A 43 -2.82 -15.14 35.04
N ALA A 44 -2.33 -16.39 35.12
CA ALA A 44 -0.94 -16.73 34.79
C ALA A 44 -0.71 -16.64 33.26
N ALA A 45 -1.61 -17.23 32.47
CA ALA A 45 -1.56 -17.17 31.01
C ALA A 45 -1.73 -15.72 30.49
N ARG A 46 -2.53 -14.90 31.16
CA ARG A 46 -2.69 -13.47 30.85
C ARG A 46 -1.39 -12.69 31.05
N SER A 47 -0.74 -12.87 32.21
CA SER A 47 0.54 -12.22 32.51
C SER A 47 1.63 -12.65 31.56
N ALA A 48 1.73 -13.93 31.26
CA ALA A 48 2.68 -14.47 30.29
C ALA A 48 2.45 -13.91 28.88
N PHE A 49 1.20 -13.82 28.44
CA PHE A 49 0.84 -13.27 27.14
C PHE A 49 1.18 -11.78 27.04
N ALA A 50 0.83 -10.98 28.05
CA ALA A 50 1.14 -9.55 28.09
C ALA A 50 2.67 -9.30 28.06
N ALA A 51 3.44 -10.11 28.79
CA ALA A 51 4.90 -10.04 28.76
C ALA A 51 5.47 -10.40 27.38
N ALA A 52 4.95 -11.45 26.73
CA ALA A 52 5.35 -11.86 25.39
C ALA A 52 5.03 -10.78 24.34
N ALA A 53 3.81 -10.21 24.37
CA ALA A 53 3.40 -9.13 23.48
C ALA A 53 4.27 -7.87 23.66
N ARG A 54 4.56 -7.50 24.91
CA ARG A 54 5.50 -6.40 25.20
C ARG A 54 6.90 -6.69 24.67
N GLY A 55 7.41 -7.90 24.89
CA GLY A 55 8.72 -8.34 24.41
C GLY A 55 8.82 -8.27 22.87
N GLU A 56 7.75 -8.62 22.14
CA GLU A 56 7.72 -8.52 20.68
C GLU A 56 7.77 -7.06 20.21
N ILE A 57 6.97 -6.17 20.83
CA ILE A 57 7.00 -4.73 20.48
C ILE A 57 8.38 -4.14 20.77
N VAL A 58 9.00 -4.49 21.91
CA VAL A 58 10.36 -4.04 22.25
C VAL A 58 11.36 -4.52 21.20
N ARG A 59 11.30 -5.78 20.75
CA ARG A 59 12.18 -6.28 19.67
C ARG A 59 12.03 -5.48 18.38
N GLN A 60 10.81 -5.12 18.00
CA GLN A 60 10.56 -4.28 16.81
C GLN A 60 11.13 -2.87 16.98
N LEU A 61 11.02 -2.27 18.18
CA LEU A 61 11.63 -0.97 18.50
C LEU A 61 13.17 -1.06 18.46
N GLN A 62 13.76 -2.11 19.04
CA GLN A 62 15.20 -2.34 19.00
C GLN A 62 15.71 -2.45 17.55
N THR A 63 14.96 -3.07 16.67
CA THR A 63 15.29 -3.10 15.25
C THR A 63 15.36 -1.69 14.64
N GLN A 64 14.46 -0.77 15.04
CA GLN A 64 14.51 0.63 14.58
C GLN A 64 15.74 1.39 15.15
N VAL A 65 16.15 1.05 16.38
CA VAL A 65 17.39 1.60 16.98
C VAL A 65 18.61 1.11 16.19
N VAL A 66 18.70 -0.19 15.92
CA VAL A 66 19.79 -0.78 15.10
C VAL A 66 19.87 -0.14 13.71
N PHE A 67 18.73 0.21 13.11
CA PHE A 67 18.69 0.93 11.83
C PHE A 67 19.00 2.44 11.97
N GLY A 68 19.28 2.93 13.17
CA GLY A 68 19.57 4.35 13.41
C GLY A 68 18.37 5.29 13.19
N ARG A 69 17.15 4.76 13.21
CA ARG A 69 15.93 5.55 12.99
C ARG A 69 15.44 6.26 14.25
N ILE A 70 15.69 5.66 15.40
CA ILE A 70 15.38 6.21 16.74
C ILE A 70 16.49 5.87 17.71
N THR A 71 16.55 6.60 18.80
CA THR A 71 17.44 6.33 19.95
C THR A 71 16.79 5.34 20.92
N GLU A 72 17.56 4.75 21.82
CA GLU A 72 17.07 3.92 22.93
C GLU A 72 16.04 4.67 23.80
N ALA A 73 16.29 5.95 24.08
CA ALA A 73 15.37 6.79 24.84
C ALA A 73 14.01 6.93 24.11
N GLN A 74 14.02 7.17 22.81
CA GLN A 74 12.81 7.25 21.99
C GLN A 74 12.08 5.91 21.90
N ALA A 75 12.80 4.79 21.87
CA ALA A 75 12.22 3.46 21.93
C ALA A 75 11.50 3.22 23.27
N ALA A 76 12.14 3.57 24.39
CA ALA A 76 11.54 3.48 25.71
C ALA A 76 10.31 4.39 25.86
N GLU A 77 10.39 5.63 25.38
CA GLU A 77 9.26 6.58 25.36
C GLU A 77 8.09 6.05 24.52
N THR A 78 8.35 5.47 23.34
CA THR A 78 7.32 4.86 22.50
C THR A 78 6.64 3.70 23.21
N MET A 79 7.41 2.82 23.85
CA MET A 79 6.86 1.70 24.61
C MET A 79 6.03 2.17 25.81
N ALA A 80 6.38 3.27 26.46
CA ALA A 80 5.63 3.83 27.59
C ALA A 80 4.23 4.32 27.21
N ARG A 81 3.98 4.62 25.92
CA ARG A 81 2.66 4.99 25.40
C ARG A 81 1.72 3.80 25.19
N ILE A 82 2.21 2.56 25.26
CA ILE A 82 1.42 1.34 25.05
C ILE A 82 1.11 0.67 26.36
N VAL A 83 -0.17 0.62 26.69
CA VAL A 83 -0.69 -0.15 27.84
C VAL A 83 -1.36 -1.41 27.32
N ILE A 84 -0.94 -2.57 27.82
CA ILE A 84 -1.52 -3.86 27.46
C ILE A 84 -2.45 -4.27 28.59
N VAL A 85 -3.71 -4.50 28.26
CA VAL A 85 -4.77 -4.85 29.24
C VAL A 85 -5.59 -6.04 28.73
N ASP A 86 -6.29 -6.71 29.65
CA ASP A 86 -7.36 -7.65 29.29
C ASP A 86 -8.67 -6.91 29.00
N ARG A 87 -9.64 -7.64 28.46
CA ARG A 87 -10.94 -7.07 28.10
C ARG A 87 -11.73 -6.50 29.31
N GLU A 88 -11.55 -7.05 30.51
CA GLU A 88 -12.27 -6.57 31.71
C GLU A 88 -11.73 -5.17 32.09
N ARG A 89 -10.43 -5.01 32.13
CA ARG A 89 -9.79 -3.71 32.44
C ARG A 89 -9.97 -2.67 31.35
N ALA A 90 -10.25 -3.10 30.10
CA ALA A 90 -10.47 -2.19 28.98
C ALA A 90 -11.84 -1.46 29.04
N ARG A 91 -12.83 -2.00 29.74
CA ARG A 91 -14.22 -1.50 29.76
C ARG A 91 -14.32 -0.02 30.13
N GLU A 92 -13.65 0.39 31.21
CA GLU A 92 -13.72 1.78 31.67
C GLU A 92 -13.16 2.76 30.63
N GLY A 93 -12.04 2.42 29.98
CA GLY A 93 -11.43 3.27 28.98
C GLY A 93 -12.18 3.32 27.64
N LEU A 94 -13.00 2.31 27.33
CA LEU A 94 -13.78 2.26 26.09
C LEU A 94 -15.02 3.15 26.13
N ALA A 95 -15.59 3.39 27.31
CA ALA A 95 -16.73 4.29 27.45
C ALA A 95 -16.41 5.72 27.03
N GLU A 96 -15.17 6.16 27.26
CA GLU A 96 -14.63 7.48 26.86
C GLU A 96 -13.69 7.38 25.65
N GLY A 97 -13.69 6.23 24.96
CA GLY A 97 -12.83 5.97 23.82
C GLY A 97 -13.16 6.86 22.63
N GLU A 98 -12.20 7.02 21.73
CA GLU A 98 -12.36 7.82 20.50
C GLU A 98 -12.43 6.92 19.26
N ILE A 99 -11.62 5.86 19.23
CA ILE A 99 -11.57 4.88 18.14
C ILE A 99 -11.07 3.52 18.63
N VAL A 100 -11.62 2.45 18.05
CA VAL A 100 -11.15 1.07 18.25
C VAL A 100 -10.77 0.48 16.90
N PHE A 101 -9.54 -0.01 16.77
CA PHE A 101 -9.13 -0.89 15.69
C PHE A 101 -9.36 -2.35 16.11
N GLU A 102 -10.26 -3.05 15.43
CA GLU A 102 -10.52 -4.47 15.67
C GLU A 102 -9.51 -5.31 14.90
N ALA A 103 -8.72 -6.11 15.62
CA ALA A 103 -7.66 -6.97 15.11
C ALA A 103 -7.73 -8.39 15.71
N VAL A 104 -8.96 -8.88 15.95
CA VAL A 104 -9.20 -10.27 16.36
C VAL A 104 -8.99 -11.25 15.20
N PRO A 105 -8.95 -12.58 15.43
CA PRO A 105 -8.77 -13.56 14.37
C PRO A 105 -9.75 -13.37 13.21
N GLU A 106 -9.30 -13.72 12.00
CA GLU A 106 -10.05 -13.57 10.74
C GLU A 106 -11.14 -14.66 10.60
N VAL A 107 -12.03 -14.70 11.57
CA VAL A 107 -13.18 -15.63 11.67
C VAL A 107 -14.40 -14.82 12.03
N MET A 108 -15.53 -15.03 11.34
CA MET A 108 -16.75 -14.22 11.52
C MET A 108 -17.29 -14.28 12.97
N GLU A 109 -17.29 -15.44 13.59
CA GLU A 109 -17.74 -15.60 14.98
C GLU A 109 -16.89 -14.77 15.96
N ALA A 110 -15.57 -14.70 15.74
CA ALA A 110 -14.69 -13.88 16.56
C ALA A 110 -14.99 -12.39 16.40
N LYS A 111 -15.26 -11.95 15.17
CA LYS A 111 -15.63 -10.56 14.86
C LYS A 111 -17.02 -10.22 15.41
N GLN A 112 -18.00 -11.10 15.28
CA GLN A 112 -19.34 -10.94 15.88
C GLN A 112 -19.23 -10.76 17.39
N THR A 113 -18.49 -11.65 18.06
CA THR A 113 -18.25 -11.57 19.52
C THR A 113 -17.55 -10.26 19.91
N ALA A 114 -16.56 -9.84 19.12
CA ALA A 114 -15.82 -8.60 19.36
C ALA A 114 -16.74 -7.36 19.20
N PHE A 115 -17.50 -7.28 18.13
CA PHE A 115 -18.40 -6.15 17.89
C PHE A 115 -19.61 -6.12 18.81
N ALA A 116 -20.15 -7.28 19.22
CA ALA A 116 -21.18 -7.34 20.25
C ALA A 116 -20.65 -6.77 21.58
N TRP A 117 -19.47 -7.20 22.01
CA TRP A 117 -18.82 -6.70 23.22
C TRP A 117 -18.50 -5.19 23.12
N LEU A 118 -18.02 -4.70 21.95
CA LEU A 118 -17.81 -3.27 21.72
C LEU A 118 -19.14 -2.49 21.79
N GLY A 119 -20.22 -3.05 21.26
CA GLY A 119 -21.56 -2.44 21.32
C GLY A 119 -22.08 -2.23 22.73
N GLU A 120 -21.68 -3.10 23.67
CA GLU A 120 -22.09 -3.05 25.11
C GLU A 120 -21.22 -2.08 25.93
N HIS A 121 -19.94 -1.86 25.55
CA HIS A 121 -18.96 -1.20 26.41
C HIS A 121 -18.37 0.09 25.84
N ALA A 122 -18.41 0.28 24.50
CA ALA A 122 -17.90 1.47 23.87
C ALA A 122 -18.91 2.63 23.91
N GLY A 123 -18.44 3.84 24.13
CA GLY A 123 -19.28 5.02 24.12
C GLY A 123 -19.97 5.26 22.77
N ALA A 124 -21.01 6.10 22.80
CA ALA A 124 -21.86 6.33 21.62
C ALA A 124 -21.13 6.92 20.41
N ASP A 125 -20.04 7.67 20.63
CA ASP A 125 -19.28 8.36 19.60
C ASP A 125 -17.99 7.64 19.19
N VAL A 126 -17.72 6.45 19.76
CA VAL A 126 -16.52 5.66 19.47
C VAL A 126 -16.58 5.11 18.04
N LEU A 127 -15.54 5.37 17.25
CA LEU A 127 -15.40 4.86 15.89
C LEU A 127 -14.85 3.43 15.91
N PHE A 128 -15.27 2.62 14.93
CA PHE A 128 -14.78 1.27 14.74
C PHE A 128 -14.09 1.11 13.40
N ALA A 129 -12.90 0.53 13.41
CA ALA A 129 -12.13 0.22 12.21
C ALA A 129 -11.70 -1.26 12.25
N SER A 130 -12.31 -2.12 11.42
CA SER A 130 -11.86 -3.51 11.31
C SER A 130 -10.59 -3.61 10.48
N THR A 131 -9.62 -4.41 10.94
CA THR A 131 -8.38 -4.66 10.21
C THR A 131 -8.47 -5.89 9.30
N THR A 132 -9.67 -6.36 9.03
CA THR A 132 -9.94 -7.54 8.20
C THR A 132 -9.27 -7.44 6.83
N SER A 133 -8.72 -8.56 6.35
CA SER A 133 -8.20 -8.70 4.98
C SER A 133 -9.19 -9.34 4.03
N THR A 134 -10.27 -9.94 4.55
CA THR A 134 -11.17 -10.81 3.79
C THR A 134 -12.61 -10.32 3.76
N PHE A 135 -13.16 -9.98 4.94
CA PHE A 135 -14.59 -9.65 5.06
C PHE A 135 -14.90 -8.27 4.51
N LEU A 136 -15.99 -8.16 3.75
CA LEU A 136 -16.48 -6.88 3.30
C LEU A 136 -17.01 -6.04 4.48
N VAL A 137 -16.85 -4.73 4.40
CA VAL A 137 -17.42 -3.82 5.40
C VAL A 137 -18.95 -3.97 5.47
N THR A 138 -19.61 -4.29 4.36
CA THR A 138 -21.05 -4.55 4.27
C THR A 138 -21.47 -5.81 5.02
N GLU A 139 -20.62 -6.82 5.14
CA GLU A 139 -20.85 -8.02 5.93
C GLU A 139 -20.69 -7.70 7.43
N LEU A 140 -19.60 -7.01 7.79
CA LEU A 140 -19.36 -6.64 9.20
C LEU A 140 -20.39 -5.65 9.74
N GLN A 141 -20.97 -4.81 8.91
CA GLN A 141 -22.05 -3.90 9.31
C GLN A 141 -23.32 -4.61 9.78
N GLN A 142 -23.56 -5.86 9.38
CA GLN A 142 -24.73 -6.64 9.83
C GLN A 142 -24.61 -7.05 11.31
N VAL A 143 -23.42 -7.00 11.88
CA VAL A 143 -23.13 -7.44 13.25
C VAL A 143 -22.74 -6.30 14.18
N VAL A 144 -22.85 -5.05 13.72
CA VAL A 144 -22.54 -3.83 14.48
C VAL A 144 -23.81 -3.03 14.75
N VAL A 145 -24.03 -2.66 16.00
CA VAL A 145 -25.24 -1.92 16.44
C VAL A 145 -25.38 -0.57 15.71
N HIS A 146 -24.26 0.10 15.42
CA HIS A 146 -24.25 1.41 14.77
C HIS A 146 -23.35 1.39 13.54
N PRO A 147 -23.84 0.91 12.37
CA PRO A 147 -23.04 0.73 11.16
C PRO A 147 -22.40 2.01 10.62
N GLY A 148 -22.99 3.17 10.91
CA GLY A 148 -22.43 4.47 10.52
C GLY A 148 -21.06 4.77 11.12
N ARG A 149 -20.69 4.12 12.24
CA ARG A 149 -19.40 4.27 12.92
C ARG A 149 -18.34 3.27 12.49
N LEU A 150 -18.70 2.30 11.61
CA LEU A 150 -17.81 1.25 11.14
C LEU A 150 -17.28 1.53 9.74
N LEU A 151 -15.98 1.28 9.56
CA LEU A 151 -15.31 1.10 8.28
C LEU A 151 -14.26 -0.03 8.41
N ASN A 152 -13.75 -0.51 7.29
CA ASN A 152 -12.57 -1.37 7.31
C ASN A 152 -11.32 -0.51 7.08
N ALA A 153 -10.29 -0.76 7.86
CA ALA A 153 -8.95 -0.18 7.69
C ALA A 153 -7.96 -1.33 7.55
N HIS A 154 -7.69 -1.73 6.32
CA HIS A 154 -6.81 -2.84 5.98
C HIS A 154 -5.35 -2.38 6.03
N TRP A 155 -4.59 -2.91 6.97
CA TRP A 155 -3.17 -2.63 7.16
C TRP A 155 -2.32 -3.70 6.48
N LEU A 156 -1.27 -3.29 5.81
CA LEU A 156 -0.28 -4.21 5.25
C LEU A 156 0.78 -4.57 6.29
N ASN A 157 1.18 -5.83 6.35
CA ASN A 157 2.25 -6.30 7.24
C ASN A 157 3.64 -6.01 6.63
N PRO A 158 4.63 -5.52 7.42
CA PRO A 158 4.58 -5.10 8.83
C PRO A 158 3.88 -3.74 9.02
N ALA A 159 2.83 -3.72 9.89
CA ALA A 159 1.94 -2.55 10.00
C ALA A 159 2.66 -1.25 10.40
N HIS A 160 3.72 -1.32 11.21
CA HIS A 160 4.48 -0.15 11.63
C HIS A 160 5.37 0.43 10.51
N LEU A 161 5.76 -0.37 9.51
CA LEU A 161 6.63 0.07 8.40
C LEU A 161 5.84 0.45 7.15
N MET A 162 4.82 -0.36 6.78
CA MET A 162 4.08 -0.14 5.56
C MET A 162 3.24 1.14 5.65
N PRO A 163 3.40 2.06 4.70
CA PRO A 163 2.68 3.33 4.75
C PRO A 163 1.20 3.21 4.38
N LEU A 164 0.83 2.32 3.46
CA LEU A 164 -0.53 2.20 2.96
C LEU A 164 -1.49 1.63 4.01
N VAL A 165 -2.66 2.25 4.13
CA VAL A 165 -3.85 1.68 4.77
C VAL A 165 -5.02 1.84 3.82
N GLU A 166 -5.64 0.74 3.41
CA GLU A 166 -6.82 0.75 2.55
C GLU A 166 -8.06 0.91 3.41
N VAL A 167 -8.80 1.99 3.19
CA VAL A 167 -10.00 2.33 3.96
C VAL A 167 -11.23 2.01 3.12
N SER A 168 -11.90 0.89 3.44
CA SER A 168 -13.14 0.52 2.75
C SER A 168 -14.35 0.96 3.54
N ARG A 169 -15.24 1.69 2.87
CA ARG A 169 -16.50 2.20 3.42
C ARG A 169 -17.69 1.71 2.61
N SER A 170 -18.85 1.56 3.24
CA SER A 170 -20.13 1.37 2.56
C SER A 170 -20.95 2.65 2.56
N ASP A 171 -22.13 2.57 1.96
CA ASP A 171 -23.11 3.68 1.99
C ASP A 171 -23.67 3.93 3.40
N ALA A 172 -23.65 2.93 4.28
CA ALA A 172 -24.06 3.08 5.68
C ALA A 172 -22.98 3.75 6.55
N THR A 173 -21.71 3.76 6.11
CA THR A 173 -20.64 4.43 6.86
C THR A 173 -20.81 5.94 6.81
N ALA A 174 -20.89 6.61 7.95
CA ALA A 174 -21.01 8.06 8.01
C ALA A 174 -19.78 8.75 7.39
N LYS A 175 -20.01 9.82 6.64
CA LYS A 175 -18.93 10.59 6.01
C LYS A 175 -17.90 11.08 7.03
N GLU A 176 -18.38 11.57 8.17
CA GLU A 176 -17.53 12.02 9.28
C GLU A 176 -16.62 10.91 9.82
N THR A 177 -17.11 9.68 9.90
CA THR A 177 -16.32 8.51 10.30
C THR A 177 -15.12 8.34 9.37
N VAL A 178 -15.34 8.39 8.06
CA VAL A 178 -14.28 8.29 7.06
C VAL A 178 -13.29 9.44 7.20
N GLU A 179 -13.78 10.68 7.29
CA GLU A 179 -12.94 11.88 7.40
C GLU A 179 -12.04 11.84 8.63
N ARG A 180 -12.60 11.49 9.80
CA ARG A 180 -11.84 11.38 11.07
C ARG A 180 -10.79 10.29 11.02
N VAL A 181 -11.11 9.10 10.50
CA VAL A 181 -10.13 8.00 10.39
C VAL A 181 -9.03 8.32 9.38
N VAL A 182 -9.38 8.88 8.23
CA VAL A 182 -8.40 9.32 7.22
C VAL A 182 -7.47 10.40 7.78
N ALA A 183 -8.01 11.38 8.51
CA ALA A 183 -7.20 12.41 9.15
C ALA A 183 -6.25 11.83 10.20
N LEU A 184 -6.73 10.91 11.05
CA LEU A 184 -5.90 10.19 12.02
C LEU A 184 -4.75 9.45 11.33
N LEU A 185 -5.05 8.66 10.30
CA LEU A 185 -4.04 7.87 9.58
C LEU A 185 -2.98 8.78 8.93
N ARG A 186 -3.38 9.87 8.29
CA ARG A 186 -2.44 10.85 7.72
C ARG A 186 -1.55 11.48 8.78
N ARG A 187 -2.11 11.87 9.92
CA ARG A 187 -1.36 12.46 11.04
C ARG A 187 -0.24 11.55 11.54
N VAL A 188 -0.46 10.24 11.56
CA VAL A 188 0.54 9.26 11.99
C VAL A 188 1.46 8.78 10.84
N GLY A 189 1.50 9.52 9.73
CA GLY A 189 2.39 9.24 8.60
C GLY A 189 1.96 8.08 7.71
N LYS A 190 0.69 7.64 7.81
CA LYS A 190 0.13 6.65 6.88
C LYS A 190 -0.45 7.33 5.65
N VAL A 191 -0.60 6.55 4.59
CA VAL A 191 -1.20 6.94 3.32
C VAL A 191 -2.53 6.20 3.19
N PRO A 192 -3.64 6.77 3.69
CA PRO A 192 -4.95 6.14 3.55
C PRO A 192 -5.46 6.27 2.12
N VAL A 193 -5.93 5.16 1.55
CA VAL A 193 -6.61 5.10 0.26
C VAL A 193 -8.04 4.62 0.48
N VAL A 194 -9.01 5.48 0.18
CA VAL A 194 -10.43 5.15 0.35
C VAL A 194 -10.94 4.40 -0.87
N CYS A 195 -11.60 3.27 -0.64
CA CYS A 195 -12.19 2.45 -1.70
C CYS A 195 -13.61 2.00 -1.34
N ALA A 196 -14.37 1.62 -2.36
CA ALA A 196 -15.67 0.96 -2.20
C ALA A 196 -15.48 -0.49 -1.67
N PRO A 197 -16.53 -1.11 -1.10
CA PRO A 197 -16.49 -2.52 -0.72
C PRO A 197 -16.15 -3.39 -1.93
N SER A 198 -15.05 -4.11 -1.83
CA SER A 198 -14.60 -5.05 -2.86
C SER A 198 -13.78 -6.16 -2.23
N ALA A 199 -14.03 -7.40 -2.65
CA ALA A 199 -13.23 -8.53 -2.21
C ALA A 199 -11.75 -8.32 -2.60
N GLY A 200 -10.88 -8.44 -1.59
CA GLY A 200 -9.43 -8.26 -1.77
C GLY A 200 -8.97 -6.81 -1.92
N TYR A 201 -9.81 -5.81 -1.60
CA TYR A 201 -9.43 -4.39 -1.70
C TYR A 201 -8.73 -4.05 -3.04
N ILE A 202 -7.69 -3.24 -3.03
CA ILE A 202 -6.87 -2.92 -4.20
C ILE A 202 -5.62 -3.81 -4.22
N VAL A 203 -4.81 -3.73 -3.17
CA VAL A 203 -3.48 -4.37 -3.14
C VAL A 203 -3.58 -5.90 -3.09
N PRO A 204 -4.31 -6.55 -2.17
CA PRO A 204 -4.39 -8.01 -2.15
C PRO A 204 -4.96 -8.61 -3.44
N ARG A 205 -5.92 -7.91 -4.09
CA ARG A 205 -6.49 -8.34 -5.37
C ARG A 205 -5.46 -8.36 -6.49
N ILE A 206 -4.64 -7.30 -6.61
CA ILE A 206 -3.58 -7.21 -7.62
C ILE A 206 -2.45 -8.18 -7.29
N GLN A 207 -2.07 -8.27 -6.00
CA GLN A 207 -1.04 -9.20 -5.55
C GLN A 207 -1.40 -10.65 -5.83
N ALA A 208 -2.63 -11.07 -5.54
CA ALA A 208 -3.08 -12.45 -5.80
C ALA A 208 -2.98 -12.80 -7.29
N LEU A 209 -3.35 -11.86 -8.19
CA LEU A 209 -3.23 -12.05 -9.64
C LEU A 209 -1.77 -12.21 -10.06
N ALA A 210 -0.90 -11.30 -9.62
CA ALA A 210 0.52 -11.30 -9.99
C ALA A 210 1.28 -12.52 -9.41
N MET A 211 1.01 -12.88 -8.14
CA MET A 211 1.65 -14.03 -7.49
C MET A 211 1.25 -15.36 -8.13
N ASN A 212 -0.04 -15.53 -8.49
CA ASN A 212 -0.48 -16.72 -9.20
C ASN A 212 0.11 -16.81 -10.60
N GLU A 213 0.26 -15.68 -11.29
CA GLU A 213 0.91 -15.69 -12.61
C GLU A 213 2.40 -16.06 -12.51
N ALA A 214 3.12 -15.51 -11.52
CA ALA A 214 4.50 -15.90 -11.26
C ALA A 214 4.65 -17.40 -10.95
N ALA A 215 3.71 -17.98 -10.19
CA ALA A 215 3.71 -19.42 -9.90
C ALA A 215 3.46 -20.25 -11.17
N ARG A 216 2.54 -19.84 -12.05
CA ARG A 216 2.32 -20.51 -13.35
C ARG A 216 3.55 -20.48 -14.23
N MET A 217 4.28 -19.37 -14.27
CA MET A 217 5.52 -19.28 -15.04
C MET A 217 6.57 -20.30 -14.58
N VAL A 218 6.63 -20.63 -13.29
CA VAL A 218 7.46 -21.73 -12.77
C VAL A 218 6.94 -23.07 -13.25
N GLU A 219 5.64 -23.34 -13.16
CA GLU A 219 5.00 -24.60 -13.61
C GLU A 219 5.19 -24.83 -15.12
N GLU A 220 5.15 -23.77 -15.91
CA GLU A 220 5.33 -23.76 -17.36
C GLU A 220 6.81 -23.84 -17.77
N GLY A 221 7.75 -23.76 -16.81
CA GLY A 221 9.19 -23.80 -17.09
C GLY A 221 9.72 -22.55 -17.80
N VAL A 222 9.05 -21.41 -17.67
CA VAL A 222 9.48 -20.13 -18.30
C VAL A 222 10.80 -19.66 -17.70
N ALA A 223 10.95 -19.73 -16.37
CA ALA A 223 12.15 -19.38 -15.65
C ALA A 223 12.13 -20.01 -14.24
N SER A 224 13.30 -19.99 -13.56
CA SER A 224 13.38 -20.39 -12.16
C SER A 224 12.65 -19.40 -11.25
N ALA A 225 12.24 -19.82 -10.04
CA ALA A 225 11.65 -18.92 -9.04
C ALA A 225 12.61 -17.77 -8.69
N GLU A 226 13.92 -18.02 -8.63
CA GLU A 226 14.94 -17.01 -8.36
C GLU A 226 15.01 -15.95 -9.47
N ASP A 227 14.97 -16.37 -10.73
CA ASP A 227 15.00 -15.46 -11.88
C ASP A 227 13.72 -14.61 -11.97
N ILE A 228 12.56 -15.24 -11.74
CA ILE A 228 11.27 -14.51 -11.71
C ILE A 228 11.31 -13.47 -10.59
N ASP A 229 11.71 -13.84 -9.38
CA ASP A 229 11.84 -12.91 -8.26
C ASP A 229 12.85 -11.79 -8.54
N THR A 230 13.93 -12.10 -9.23
CA THR A 230 14.92 -11.11 -9.66
C THR A 230 14.31 -10.13 -10.67
N ALA A 231 13.58 -10.61 -11.68
CA ALA A 231 12.87 -9.78 -12.64
C ALA A 231 11.81 -8.88 -11.96
N ILE A 232 11.08 -9.43 -10.98
CA ILE A 232 10.11 -8.64 -10.21
C ILE A 232 10.82 -7.55 -9.40
N ARG A 233 11.87 -7.87 -8.65
CA ARG A 233 12.58 -6.89 -7.80
C ARG A 233 13.30 -5.80 -8.57
N THR A 234 13.84 -6.11 -9.76
CA THR A 234 14.67 -5.19 -10.54
C THR A 234 13.95 -4.53 -11.72
N GLY A 235 12.78 -5.04 -12.10
CA GLY A 235 11.97 -4.54 -13.21
C GLY A 235 10.60 -4.04 -12.75
N PHE A 236 9.67 -4.98 -12.52
CA PHE A 236 8.29 -4.68 -12.20
C PHE A 236 8.17 -3.87 -10.90
N GLY A 237 8.73 -4.35 -9.79
CA GLY A 237 8.62 -3.70 -8.48
C GLY A 237 9.27 -2.32 -8.43
N LEU A 238 10.47 -2.17 -9.06
CA LEU A 238 11.13 -0.87 -9.20
C LEU A 238 10.25 0.14 -9.93
N ARG A 239 9.69 -0.26 -11.07
CA ARG A 239 8.86 0.62 -11.90
C ARG A 239 7.62 1.09 -11.15
N PHE A 240 6.92 0.16 -10.51
CA PHE A 240 5.67 0.46 -9.82
C PHE A 240 5.83 1.02 -8.40
N SER A 241 7.05 1.20 -7.92
CA SER A 241 7.32 2.02 -6.74
C SER A 241 7.45 3.52 -7.05
N VAL A 242 7.59 3.90 -8.32
CA VAL A 242 7.62 5.30 -8.78
C VAL A 242 6.34 5.67 -9.51
N LEU A 243 5.88 4.83 -10.43
CA LEU A 243 4.65 5.02 -11.19
C LEU A 243 3.58 4.04 -10.70
N GLY A 244 2.32 4.47 -10.59
CA GLY A 244 1.21 3.56 -10.43
C GLY A 244 0.98 2.72 -11.70
N LEU A 245 0.25 1.59 -11.58
CA LEU A 245 -0.07 0.74 -12.74
C LEU A 245 -0.81 1.49 -13.85
N LEU A 246 -1.82 2.28 -13.48
CA LEU A 246 -2.62 3.07 -14.44
C LEU A 246 -1.81 4.26 -14.98
N GLU A 247 -1.03 4.90 -14.14
CA GLU A 247 -0.10 5.96 -14.54
C GLU A 247 0.94 5.45 -15.54
N PHE A 248 1.39 4.21 -15.40
CA PHE A 248 2.33 3.58 -16.33
C PHE A 248 1.70 3.28 -17.69
N ILE A 249 0.40 2.94 -17.74
CA ILE A 249 -0.32 2.80 -19.01
C ILE A 249 -0.32 4.14 -19.75
N ASP A 250 -0.68 5.22 -19.05
CA ASP A 250 -0.71 6.57 -19.64
C ASP A 250 0.70 7.07 -20.03
N TRP A 251 1.74 6.65 -19.29
CA TRP A 251 3.13 6.97 -19.62
C TRP A 251 3.59 6.39 -20.96
N GLY A 252 3.26 5.12 -21.20
CA GLY A 252 3.67 4.39 -22.40
C GLY A 252 2.74 4.56 -23.60
N GLY A 253 1.48 4.85 -23.32
CA GLY A 253 0.37 4.80 -24.26
C GLY A 253 -0.50 3.55 -24.09
N CYS A 254 -1.81 3.73 -24.20
CA CYS A 254 -2.81 2.69 -24.02
C CYS A 254 -2.68 1.55 -25.05
N ASP A 255 -2.19 1.89 -26.25
CA ASP A 255 -1.97 0.96 -27.36
C ASP A 255 -1.01 -0.19 -26.98
N ILE A 256 0.05 0.10 -26.23
CA ILE A 256 1.02 -0.92 -25.82
C ILE A 256 0.33 -2.02 -25.01
N LEU A 257 -0.45 -1.65 -23.99
CA LEU A 257 -1.17 -2.63 -23.19
C LEU A 257 -2.23 -3.34 -24.00
N TYR A 258 -3.00 -2.62 -24.84
CA TYR A 258 -4.06 -3.18 -25.67
C TYR A 258 -3.55 -4.29 -26.60
N TYR A 259 -2.52 -4.00 -27.40
CA TYR A 259 -1.98 -4.98 -28.34
C TYR A 259 -1.25 -6.13 -27.64
N ALA A 260 -0.48 -5.84 -26.59
CA ALA A 260 0.17 -6.88 -25.78
C ALA A 260 -0.85 -7.82 -25.15
N SER A 261 -1.93 -7.30 -24.60
CA SER A 261 -3.00 -8.10 -24.00
C SER A 261 -3.67 -9.02 -25.03
N HIS A 262 -3.98 -8.53 -26.22
CA HIS A 262 -4.57 -9.37 -27.29
C HIS A 262 -3.59 -10.45 -27.80
N TYR A 263 -2.30 -10.13 -27.85
CA TYR A 263 -1.27 -11.11 -28.21
C TYR A 263 -1.19 -12.22 -27.15
N LEU A 264 -1.05 -11.85 -25.87
CA LEU A 264 -0.94 -12.79 -24.76
C LEU A 264 -2.21 -13.64 -24.60
N ALA A 265 -3.38 -13.03 -24.82
CA ALA A 265 -4.65 -13.77 -24.78
C ALA A 265 -4.74 -14.88 -25.83
N ARG A 266 -4.16 -14.67 -27.02
CA ARG A 266 -4.10 -15.71 -28.08
C ARG A 266 -2.97 -16.72 -27.85
N ALA A 267 -1.84 -16.24 -27.33
CA ALA A 267 -0.64 -17.07 -27.20
C ALA A 267 -0.64 -17.93 -25.94
N ILE A 268 -1.29 -17.48 -24.87
CA ILE A 268 -1.26 -18.13 -23.56
C ILE A 268 -2.68 -18.48 -23.11
N ASP A 269 -3.50 -17.48 -22.75
CA ASP A 269 -4.82 -17.72 -22.15
C ASP A 269 -5.72 -16.47 -22.24
N PRO A 270 -7.04 -16.61 -22.49
CA PRO A 270 -7.98 -15.49 -22.53
C PRO A 270 -8.00 -14.58 -21.28
N ARG A 271 -7.45 -15.03 -20.14
CA ARG A 271 -7.33 -14.21 -18.93
C ARG A 271 -6.51 -12.92 -19.14
N PHE A 272 -5.69 -12.87 -20.20
CA PHE A 272 -4.90 -11.68 -20.58
C PHE A 272 -5.66 -10.66 -21.43
N LEU A 273 -6.93 -10.92 -21.81
CA LEU A 273 -7.72 -9.94 -22.55
C LEU A 273 -7.76 -8.59 -21.83
N PRO A 274 -7.66 -7.47 -22.57
CA PRO A 274 -7.71 -6.15 -21.96
C PRO A 274 -9.06 -5.91 -21.29
N ALA A 275 -9.04 -5.17 -20.19
CA ALA A 275 -10.26 -4.67 -19.57
C ALA A 275 -11.03 -3.76 -20.54
N ALA A 276 -12.36 -3.73 -20.43
CA ALA A 276 -13.21 -2.93 -21.34
C ALA A 276 -12.76 -1.46 -21.41
N ILE A 277 -12.41 -0.85 -20.28
CA ILE A 277 -11.92 0.53 -20.23
C ILE A 277 -10.64 0.77 -21.04
N VAL A 278 -9.76 -0.24 -21.18
CA VAL A 278 -8.57 -0.15 -22.04
C VAL A 278 -8.98 -0.13 -23.51
N SER A 279 -9.93 -0.99 -23.90
CA SER A 279 -10.49 -1.02 -25.26
C SER A 279 -11.26 0.27 -25.59
N ASP A 280 -11.96 0.83 -24.60
CA ASP A 280 -12.69 2.09 -24.74
C ASP A 280 -11.72 3.27 -24.93
N ASN A 281 -10.66 3.32 -24.14
CA ASN A 281 -9.62 4.34 -24.28
C ASN A 281 -8.97 4.29 -25.69
N MET A 282 -8.68 3.09 -26.19
CA MET A 282 -8.19 2.92 -27.56
C MET A 282 -9.18 3.47 -28.61
N ARG A 283 -10.45 3.10 -28.51
CA ARG A 283 -11.50 3.54 -29.46
C ARG A 283 -11.69 5.07 -29.43
N GLU A 284 -11.58 5.66 -28.24
CA GLU A 284 -11.79 7.10 -28.03
C GLU A 284 -10.50 7.94 -28.23
N GLY A 285 -9.41 7.29 -28.58
CA GLY A 285 -8.13 7.96 -28.79
C GLY A 285 -7.56 8.58 -27.51
N ARG A 286 -7.81 7.97 -26.34
CA ARG A 286 -7.23 8.38 -25.07
C ARG A 286 -5.90 7.64 -24.85
N ASP A 287 -4.81 8.26 -25.29
CA ASP A 287 -3.48 7.63 -25.35
C ASP A 287 -2.49 8.18 -24.29
N GLY A 288 -3.02 8.59 -23.15
CA GLY A 288 -2.24 9.05 -22.00
C GLY A 288 -1.47 10.35 -22.27
N LEU A 289 -0.19 10.36 -21.94
CA LEU A 289 0.68 11.54 -22.10
C LEU A 289 0.85 11.98 -23.57
N ARG A 290 0.62 11.10 -24.55
CA ARG A 290 0.81 11.43 -25.97
C ARG A 290 -0.21 12.45 -26.48
N ASN A 291 -1.42 12.45 -25.88
CA ASN A 291 -2.49 13.37 -26.27
C ASN A 291 -3.22 14.02 -25.08
N ALA A 292 -2.55 14.04 -23.92
CA ALA A 292 -3.00 14.65 -22.68
C ALA A 292 -4.26 14.03 -22.06
N ARG A 293 -4.70 12.85 -22.49
CA ARG A 293 -5.89 12.15 -21.97
C ARG A 293 -5.69 10.64 -21.92
N GLY A 294 -5.92 10.02 -20.76
CA GLY A 294 -5.84 8.59 -20.55
C GLY A 294 -6.72 8.16 -19.39
N PHE A 295 -6.17 7.39 -18.46
CA PHE A 295 -6.76 7.16 -17.15
C PHE A 295 -6.78 8.43 -16.30
N TYR A 296 -5.81 9.32 -16.56
CA TYR A 296 -5.72 10.64 -15.97
C TYR A 296 -5.94 11.72 -17.03
N ASP A 297 -6.26 12.93 -16.58
CA ASP A 297 -6.32 14.13 -17.39
C ASP A 297 -5.00 14.90 -17.23
N TYR A 298 -4.32 15.16 -18.33
CA TYR A 298 -3.03 15.85 -18.39
C TYR A 298 -3.13 17.20 -19.13
N ALA A 299 -4.34 17.70 -19.38
CA ALA A 299 -4.54 18.93 -20.15
C ALA A 299 -3.79 20.14 -19.56
N ASP A 300 -3.77 20.23 -18.22
CA ASP A 300 -3.10 21.31 -17.49
C ASP A 300 -1.73 20.89 -16.91
N VAL A 301 -1.16 19.77 -17.35
CA VAL A 301 0.11 19.25 -16.86
C VAL A 301 1.25 19.66 -17.78
N ASP A 302 2.29 20.29 -17.20
CA ASP A 302 3.58 20.43 -17.88
C ASP A 302 4.24 19.05 -18.00
N VAL A 303 4.00 18.38 -19.14
CA VAL A 303 4.47 17.01 -19.41
C VAL A 303 6.00 16.89 -19.31
N PRO A 304 6.82 17.79 -19.90
CA PRO A 304 8.27 17.78 -19.70
C PRO A 304 8.71 17.82 -18.24
N ALA A 305 8.14 18.71 -17.44
CA ALA A 305 8.45 18.81 -16.00
C ALA A 305 8.00 17.56 -15.23
N TYR A 306 6.83 17.02 -15.56
CA TYR A 306 6.32 15.77 -15.00
C TYR A 306 7.26 14.59 -15.29
N LEU A 307 7.67 14.41 -16.55
CA LEU A 307 8.61 13.37 -16.96
C LEU A 307 9.95 13.50 -16.24
N HIS A 308 10.49 14.71 -16.18
CA HIS A 308 11.76 14.98 -15.47
C HIS A 308 11.67 14.62 -14.00
N LYS A 309 10.57 14.96 -13.33
CA LYS A 309 10.31 14.61 -11.93
C LYS A 309 10.32 13.10 -11.73
N ARG A 310 9.58 12.35 -12.54
CA ARG A 310 9.47 10.88 -12.43
C ARG A 310 10.81 10.18 -12.73
N LEU A 311 11.53 10.63 -13.76
CA LEU A 311 12.87 10.12 -14.04
C LEU A 311 13.85 10.39 -12.89
N GLY A 312 13.77 11.56 -12.27
CA GLY A 312 14.56 11.86 -11.07
C GLY A 312 14.21 10.97 -9.86
N GLU A 313 12.95 10.59 -9.70
CA GLU A 313 12.51 9.64 -8.68
C GLU A 313 13.06 8.22 -8.96
N PHE A 314 13.04 7.77 -10.21
CA PHE A 314 13.68 6.53 -10.65
C PHE A 314 15.19 6.54 -10.37
N SER A 315 15.89 7.60 -10.75
CA SER A 315 17.34 7.72 -10.54
C SER A 315 17.69 7.56 -9.06
N ARG A 316 17.03 8.29 -8.17
CA ARG A 316 17.25 8.16 -6.71
C ARG A 316 16.96 6.76 -6.18
N LEU A 317 15.93 6.10 -6.69
CA LEU A 317 15.61 4.74 -6.30
C LEU A 317 16.69 3.75 -6.75
N LEU A 318 17.19 3.87 -7.99
CA LEU A 318 18.28 3.05 -8.52
C LEU A 318 19.56 3.25 -7.72
N ASP A 319 19.91 4.51 -7.39
CA ASP A 319 21.06 4.83 -6.54
C ASP A 319 20.95 4.16 -5.17
N SER A 320 19.78 4.24 -4.52
CA SER A 320 19.54 3.65 -3.20
C SER A 320 19.62 2.11 -3.19
N ARG A 321 19.47 1.48 -4.35
CA ARG A 321 19.54 0.03 -4.54
C ARG A 321 20.90 -0.45 -5.09
N GLY A 322 21.81 0.46 -5.42
CA GLY A 322 23.07 0.12 -6.11
C GLY A 322 22.88 -0.43 -7.52
N LEU A 323 21.78 -0.02 -8.19
CA LEU A 323 21.40 -0.46 -9.53
C LEU A 323 21.49 0.66 -10.58
N ALA A 324 22.03 1.82 -10.19
CA ALA A 324 22.21 2.92 -11.15
C ALA A 324 23.17 2.54 -12.27
N PRO A 325 22.89 2.96 -13.53
CA PRO A 325 23.81 2.74 -14.64
C PRO A 325 25.19 3.36 -14.34
N VAL A 326 26.26 2.62 -14.64
CA VAL A 326 27.63 3.09 -14.49
C VAL A 326 28.13 3.65 -15.81
N PHE A 327 28.54 4.91 -15.81
CA PHE A 327 29.19 5.51 -16.96
C PHE A 327 30.66 5.04 -17.04
N ASN A 328 30.96 4.20 -18.03
CA ASN A 328 32.33 3.79 -18.36
C ASN A 328 32.81 4.59 -19.55
N ALA A 329 33.74 5.52 -19.31
CA ALA A 329 34.44 6.19 -20.40
C ALA A 329 35.34 5.18 -21.13
N VAL A 330 34.92 4.72 -22.30
CA VAL A 330 35.80 3.99 -23.22
C VAL A 330 36.69 5.05 -23.89
N SER A 331 38.00 5.02 -23.65
CA SER A 331 38.95 5.85 -24.36
C SER A 331 39.01 5.38 -25.83
N VAL A 332 38.19 5.97 -26.66
CA VAL A 332 38.34 5.79 -28.11
C VAL A 332 39.53 6.66 -28.55
N SER A 333 40.69 6.05 -28.65
CA SER A 333 41.81 6.68 -29.33
C SER A 333 41.49 6.78 -30.83
N VAL A 334 40.91 7.91 -31.24
CA VAL A 334 40.79 8.25 -32.67
C VAL A 334 42.18 8.68 -33.09
N SER A 335 42.92 7.76 -33.74
CA SER A 335 44.09 8.12 -34.49
C SER A 335 43.63 8.88 -35.74
N VAL A 336 43.64 10.22 -35.68
CA VAL A 336 43.48 11.06 -36.86
C VAL A 336 44.77 10.98 -37.62
N SER A 337 44.84 10.11 -38.65
CA SER A 337 45.85 10.21 -39.66
C SER A 337 45.58 11.49 -40.49
N ALA A 338 46.48 12.46 -40.36
CA ALA A 338 46.43 13.66 -41.19
C ALA A 338 46.72 13.29 -42.66
N SER A 339 45.67 13.06 -43.45
CA SER A 339 45.76 13.08 -44.90
C SER A 339 44.78 14.13 -45.41
N SER A 340 45.41 15.14 -46.02
CA SER A 340 44.91 16.18 -46.97
C SER A 340 43.40 16.23 -47.22
N VAL A 341 42.82 17.34 -46.86
CA VAL A 341 41.49 17.84 -47.22
C VAL A 341 41.32 17.98 -48.74
N PRO A 342 40.18 17.49 -49.26
CA PRO A 342 39.47 18.26 -50.28
C PRO A 342 38.08 18.65 -49.78
N ASN A 343 37.75 19.87 -50.16
CA ASN A 343 36.56 20.62 -49.85
C ASN A 343 35.24 19.96 -50.32
N GLN A 344 34.21 20.19 -49.57
CA GLN A 344 32.78 20.10 -49.93
C GLN A 344 32.17 18.72 -50.21
N THR A 345 31.27 18.28 -49.31
CA THR A 345 29.95 17.78 -49.75
C THR A 345 28.97 17.78 -48.55
N THR A 346 27.85 18.43 -48.75
CA THR A 346 26.68 18.51 -47.88
C THR A 346 26.12 17.11 -47.67
N LEU A 347 26.03 16.65 -46.42
CA LEU A 347 25.32 15.42 -46.08
C LEU A 347 23.82 15.68 -46.01
N ALA A 348 23.08 15.18 -47.01
CA ALA A 348 21.63 15.05 -46.98
C ALA A 348 21.27 13.84 -46.14
N VAL A 349 20.53 14.05 -45.05
CA VAL A 349 19.93 12.99 -44.24
C VAL A 349 18.70 12.44 -44.98
N SER A 350 18.80 11.22 -45.50
CA SER A 350 17.63 10.53 -46.06
C SER A 350 16.73 10.00 -44.93
N LYS A 351 15.48 10.41 -44.95
CA LYS A 351 14.41 9.78 -44.17
C LYS A 351 14.17 8.37 -44.68
N ALA A 352 14.40 7.38 -43.85
CA ALA A 352 13.92 6.01 -44.12
C ALA A 352 12.45 5.94 -43.77
N ASP A 353 11.63 5.61 -44.75
CA ASP A 353 10.20 5.32 -44.64
C ASP A 353 9.97 4.05 -43.83
N TYR A 354 9.21 4.17 -42.76
CA TYR A 354 8.47 3.06 -42.16
C TYR A 354 6.98 3.23 -42.50
N GLY A 355 6.57 2.55 -43.59
CA GLY A 355 5.17 2.40 -43.95
C GLY A 355 4.50 1.30 -43.12
N PRO A 356 3.19 1.38 -42.92
CA PRO A 356 2.43 0.43 -42.08
C PRO A 356 2.19 -0.92 -42.77
N ARG A 357 2.35 -2.00 -42.03
CA ARG A 357 1.70 -3.28 -42.32
C ARG A 357 0.88 -3.79 -41.14
#